data_670d4a20eb767e7197dad7a1b547a64d
#
_entry.id   670d4a20eb767e7197dad7a1b547a64d
#
_cell.length_a   1.000
_cell.length_b   1.000
_cell.length_c   1.000
_cell.angle_alpha   90.00
_cell.angle_beta   90.00
_cell.angle_gamma   90.00
#
_symmetry.space_group_name_H-M   'P 1'
#
loop_
_entity.id
_entity.type
_entity.pdbx_description
1 polymer ?
#
loop_
_entity_poly.entity_id
_entity_poly.type
_entity_poly.pdbx_seq_one_letter_code
_entity_poly.pdbx_strand_id
1 'polypeptide(L)'
;MKHNIFLSTVAAALIATAAAITLPQGGFAAGEPMVGGAPMYGSKNIIENAVNSKDHTTLVAAVKAAGLVETLSGPGPFTVFAPTNTAFNMLPKGTVEDLLKPENKAKLSKILTYHVVKTNALSGAIQKMIKDDGGKHTINTVSGNKLVAWMKDGKITLTDENGGIATVTIANVRQSNGVIHVVDHVLLPR
;
A
#
# COMPACT_ATOMS: atom_id res chain seq x y z
N MET A 1 37.25 -83.33 -9.66
CA MET A 1 36.02 -82.66 -9.12
C MET A 1 36.36 -81.18 -8.95
N LYS A 2 35.55 -80.32 -9.53
CA LYS A 2 35.90 -78.95 -9.87
C LYS A 2 35.58 -78.01 -8.71
N HIS A 3 36.57 -77.23 -8.25
CA HIS A 3 36.36 -76.18 -7.28
C HIS A 3 36.44 -74.84 -7.99
N ASN A 4 35.36 -74.15 -8.06
CA ASN A 4 35.30 -72.76 -8.55
C ASN A 4 35.60 -71.82 -7.41
N ILE A 5 36.66 -71.04 -7.54
CA ILE A 5 36.99 -69.92 -6.63
C ILE A 5 36.40 -68.68 -7.24
N PHE A 6 35.41 -68.05 -6.56
CA PHE A 6 34.90 -66.73 -6.90
C PHE A 6 35.74 -65.64 -6.22
N LEU A 7 36.48 -64.87 -7.01
CA LEU A 7 37.11 -63.65 -6.57
C LEU A 7 36.02 -62.60 -6.45
N SER A 8 35.83 -62.04 -5.22
CA SER A 8 34.97 -60.91 -4.95
C SER A 8 35.80 -59.69 -4.97
N THR A 9 35.65 -58.87 -6.00
CA THR A 9 36.23 -57.49 -6.09
C THR A 9 35.38 -56.52 -5.30
N VAL A 10 35.93 -55.96 -4.22
CA VAL A 10 35.34 -54.88 -3.43
C VAL A 10 35.62 -53.57 -4.15
N ALA A 11 34.61 -53.01 -4.76
CA ALA A 11 34.67 -51.66 -5.30
C ALA A 11 34.34 -50.66 -4.17
N ALA A 12 35.34 -49.90 -3.75
CA ALA A 12 35.15 -48.79 -2.82
C ALA A 12 34.50 -47.62 -3.55
N ALA A 13 33.21 -47.33 -3.25
CA ALA A 13 32.52 -46.15 -3.72
C ALA A 13 32.86 -44.96 -2.79
N LEU A 14 33.63 -44.01 -3.30
CA LEU A 14 33.79 -42.67 -2.67
C LEU A 14 32.48 -41.91 -2.83
N ILE A 15 31.73 -41.73 -1.72
CA ILE A 15 30.61 -40.85 -1.66
C ILE A 15 31.15 -39.46 -1.38
N ALA A 16 31.23 -38.61 -2.42
CA ALA A 16 31.45 -37.19 -2.29
C ALA A 16 30.17 -36.56 -1.78
N THR A 17 30.11 -36.21 -0.51
CA THR A 17 29.03 -35.41 0.07
C THR A 17 29.22 -33.94 -0.38
N ALA A 18 28.52 -33.56 -1.46
CA ALA A 18 28.35 -32.16 -1.81
C ALA A 18 27.47 -31.52 -0.77
N ALA A 19 28.06 -30.75 0.14
CA ALA A 19 27.31 -29.85 1.02
C ALA A 19 26.63 -28.78 0.15
N ALA A 20 25.35 -28.97 -0.12
CA ALA A 20 24.53 -27.95 -0.75
C ALA A 20 24.41 -26.77 0.26
N ILE A 21 25.17 -25.69 0.01
CA ILE A 21 24.97 -24.42 0.69
C ILE A 21 23.63 -23.90 0.17
N THR A 22 22.55 -24.16 0.89
CA THR A 22 21.27 -23.48 0.67
C THR A 22 21.43 -22.05 1.14
N LEU A 23 21.73 -21.15 0.19
CA LEU A 23 21.53 -19.72 0.39
C LEU A 23 20.04 -19.54 0.75
N PRO A 24 19.70 -18.74 1.78
CA PRO A 24 18.34 -18.37 2.00
C PRO A 24 17.89 -17.57 0.79
N GLN A 25 17.18 -18.23 -0.12
CA GLN A 25 16.40 -17.51 -1.11
C GLN A 25 15.36 -16.76 -0.29
N GLY A 26 15.51 -15.45 -0.20
CA GLY A 26 14.47 -14.56 0.27
C GLY A 26 13.27 -14.78 -0.62
N GLY A 27 12.45 -15.76 -0.23
CA GLY A 27 11.23 -16.09 -0.93
C GLY A 27 10.34 -14.88 -0.87
N PHE A 28 10.14 -14.20 -2.01
CA PHE A 28 8.98 -13.37 -2.19
C PHE A 28 7.78 -14.30 -2.01
N ALA A 29 7.06 -14.14 -0.89
CA ALA A 29 5.84 -14.88 -0.67
C ALA A 29 4.94 -14.61 -1.88
N ALA A 30 4.59 -15.65 -2.62
CA ALA A 30 3.69 -15.55 -3.75
C ALA A 30 2.37 -14.97 -3.24
N GLY A 31 2.12 -13.67 -3.50
CA GLY A 31 0.88 -13.02 -3.07
C GLY A 31 0.99 -11.59 -2.52
N GLU A 32 2.18 -11.05 -2.27
CA GLU A 32 2.28 -9.65 -1.82
C GLU A 32 1.97 -8.70 -2.98
N PRO A 33 1.03 -7.75 -2.80
CA PRO A 33 0.68 -6.81 -3.86
C PRO A 33 1.88 -5.91 -4.20
N MET A 34 2.10 -5.72 -5.50
CA MET A 34 3.16 -4.83 -6.00
C MET A 34 2.59 -3.44 -6.20
N VAL A 35 3.23 -2.42 -5.62
CA VAL A 35 2.85 -1.02 -5.79
C VAL A 35 4.10 -0.18 -6.07
N GLY A 36 4.11 0.52 -7.22
CA GLY A 36 5.26 1.32 -7.63
C GLY A 36 6.54 0.52 -7.79
N GLY A 37 6.44 -0.74 -8.23
CA GLY A 37 7.57 -1.64 -8.44
C GLY A 37 8.16 -2.24 -7.16
N ALA A 38 7.52 -2.07 -6.01
CA ALA A 38 7.94 -2.65 -4.73
C ALA A 38 6.86 -3.56 -4.14
N PRO A 39 7.23 -4.69 -3.51
CA PRO A 39 6.30 -5.52 -2.79
C PRO A 39 5.84 -4.81 -1.51
N MET A 40 4.54 -4.92 -1.22
CA MET A 40 3.93 -4.35 -0.02
C MET A 40 3.69 -5.45 1.01
N TYR A 41 4.53 -5.50 2.02
CA TYR A 41 4.49 -6.55 3.03
C TYR A 41 3.41 -6.30 4.09
N GLY A 42 2.51 -7.26 4.28
CA GLY A 42 1.48 -7.18 5.31
C GLY A 42 2.02 -7.12 6.75
N SER A 43 3.29 -7.50 6.97
CA SER A 43 3.99 -7.39 8.25
C SER A 43 4.58 -6.01 8.55
N LYS A 44 4.67 -5.13 7.55
CA LYS A 44 5.17 -3.75 7.67
C LYS A 44 4.02 -2.77 7.81
N ASN A 45 4.27 -1.63 8.47
CA ASN A 45 3.28 -0.56 8.56
C ASN A 45 3.19 0.24 7.26
N ILE A 46 2.20 1.13 7.19
CA ILE A 46 1.90 1.96 6.02
C ILE A 46 3.12 2.75 5.54
N ILE A 47 3.87 3.36 6.45
CA ILE A 47 5.04 4.19 6.10
C ILE A 47 6.21 3.33 5.65
N GLU A 48 6.50 2.22 6.33
CA GLU A 48 7.60 1.30 5.96
C GLU A 48 7.44 0.71 4.56
N ASN A 49 6.21 0.51 4.11
CA ASN A 49 5.92 0.07 2.76
C ASN A 49 5.92 1.24 1.75
N ALA A 50 5.27 2.36 2.10
CA ALA A 50 5.13 3.49 1.19
C ALA A 50 6.48 4.08 0.74
N VAL A 51 7.50 4.09 1.62
CA VAL A 51 8.85 4.61 1.29
C VAL A 51 9.56 3.80 0.20
N ASN A 52 9.15 2.56 -0.05
CA ASN A 52 9.73 1.70 -1.08
C ASN A 52 9.00 1.85 -2.44
N SER A 53 7.82 2.46 -2.45
CA SER A 53 7.03 2.66 -3.66
C SER A 53 7.53 3.83 -4.48
N LYS A 54 7.94 3.57 -5.72
CA LYS A 54 8.35 4.63 -6.67
C LYS A 54 7.19 5.52 -7.09
N ASP A 55 5.95 5.05 -6.98
CA ASP A 55 4.75 5.79 -7.35
C ASP A 55 4.23 6.72 -6.26
N HIS A 56 4.80 6.66 -5.04
CA HIS A 56 4.35 7.42 -3.88
C HIS A 56 5.43 8.31 -3.24
N THR A 57 6.48 8.63 -3.98
CA THR A 57 7.59 9.46 -3.47
C THR A 57 7.13 10.86 -3.04
N THR A 58 6.22 11.48 -3.80
CA THR A 58 5.63 12.78 -3.46
C THR A 58 4.77 12.69 -2.20
N LEU A 59 3.95 11.64 -2.06
CA LEU A 59 3.15 11.39 -0.87
C LEU A 59 4.03 11.23 0.37
N VAL A 60 5.10 10.45 0.29
CA VAL A 60 6.06 10.24 1.38
C VAL A 60 6.75 11.55 1.78
N ALA A 61 7.17 12.36 0.81
CA ALA A 61 7.73 13.69 1.07
C ALA A 61 6.71 14.59 1.78
N ALA A 62 5.44 14.60 1.33
CA ALA A 62 4.36 15.36 1.94
C ALA A 62 4.07 14.91 3.38
N VAL A 63 4.03 13.61 3.65
CA VAL A 63 3.82 13.05 5.00
C VAL A 63 4.95 13.45 5.95
N LYS A 64 6.20 13.45 5.48
CA LYS A 64 7.37 13.92 6.24
C LYS A 64 7.28 15.41 6.54
N ALA A 65 6.98 16.25 5.52
CA ALA A 65 6.84 17.70 5.67
C ALA A 65 5.71 18.08 6.64
N ALA A 66 4.60 17.32 6.61
CA ALA A 66 3.48 17.52 7.53
C ALA A 66 3.76 17.04 8.97
N GLY A 67 4.82 16.22 9.18
CA GLY A 67 5.14 15.62 10.48
C GLY A 67 4.19 14.48 10.88
N LEU A 68 3.58 13.80 9.89
CA LEU A 68 2.59 12.74 10.13
C LEU A 68 3.20 11.33 10.10
N VAL A 69 4.52 11.20 9.98
CA VAL A 69 5.20 9.90 9.92
C VAL A 69 4.89 9.05 11.14
N GLU A 70 5.07 9.59 12.34
CA GLU A 70 4.81 8.86 13.61
C GLU A 70 3.32 8.50 13.74
N THR A 71 2.42 9.41 13.37
CA THR A 71 0.97 9.16 13.41
C THR A 71 0.57 7.99 12.52
N LEU A 72 1.08 7.92 11.29
CA LEU A 72 0.73 6.89 10.32
C LEU A 72 1.56 5.60 10.51
N SER A 73 2.65 5.64 11.26
CA SER A 73 3.40 4.46 11.70
C SER A 73 2.84 3.86 13.00
N GLY A 74 2.01 4.61 13.71
CA GLY A 74 1.41 4.21 14.98
C GLY A 74 0.39 3.08 14.86
N PRO A 75 -0.15 2.63 15.99
CA PRO A 75 -1.16 1.58 16.02
C PRO A 75 -2.44 2.06 15.33
N GLY A 76 -2.83 1.34 14.25
CA GLY A 76 -4.09 1.59 13.54
C GLY A 76 -5.32 1.27 14.38
N PRO A 77 -6.41 0.92 13.74
CA PRO A 77 -6.49 0.66 12.30
C PRO A 77 -6.64 1.92 11.44
N PHE A 78 -5.96 1.94 10.29
CA PHE A 78 -6.08 3.02 9.31
C PHE A 78 -6.51 2.48 7.95
N THR A 79 -7.32 3.26 7.22
CA THR A 79 -7.48 3.15 5.78
C THR A 79 -6.92 4.41 5.15
N VAL A 80 -5.95 4.24 4.24
CA VAL A 80 -5.30 5.35 3.55
C VAL A 80 -5.62 5.29 2.07
N PHE A 81 -6.22 6.35 1.54
CA PHE A 81 -6.37 6.57 0.11
C PHE A 81 -5.11 7.26 -0.40
N ALA A 82 -4.19 6.49 -0.96
CA ALA A 82 -2.85 6.95 -1.33
C ALA A 82 -2.82 7.45 -2.78
N PRO A 83 -2.73 8.78 -3.02
CA PRO A 83 -2.57 9.31 -4.37
C PRO A 83 -1.16 9.06 -4.89
N THR A 84 -1.06 8.70 -6.17
CA THR A 84 0.20 8.49 -6.86
C THR A 84 0.91 9.80 -7.18
N ASN A 85 2.20 9.73 -7.55
CA ASN A 85 2.92 10.90 -8.08
C ASN A 85 2.19 11.54 -9.26
N THR A 86 1.60 10.72 -10.14
CA THR A 86 0.77 11.21 -11.26
C THR A 86 -0.43 12.00 -10.77
N ALA A 87 -1.10 11.55 -9.69
CA ALA A 87 -2.21 12.27 -9.09
C ALA A 87 -1.78 13.66 -8.57
N PHE A 88 -0.62 13.77 -7.95
CA PHE A 88 -0.05 15.06 -7.54
C PHE A 88 0.31 15.96 -8.72
N ASN A 89 0.81 15.39 -9.82
CA ASN A 89 1.15 16.13 -11.03
C ASN A 89 -0.07 16.71 -11.77
N MET A 90 -1.27 16.21 -11.48
CA MET A 90 -2.54 16.76 -12.00
C MET A 90 -3.00 18.01 -11.25
N LEU A 91 -2.44 18.31 -10.10
CA LEU A 91 -2.69 19.58 -9.41
C LEU A 91 -2.11 20.74 -10.22
N PRO A 92 -2.64 21.98 -10.06
CA PRO A 92 -2.08 23.16 -10.71
C PRO A 92 -0.57 23.28 -10.42
N LYS A 93 0.20 23.70 -11.42
CA LYS A 93 1.65 23.87 -11.29
C LYS A 93 1.99 24.75 -10.09
N GLY A 94 3.01 24.32 -9.32
CA GLY A 94 3.44 25.02 -8.12
C GLY A 94 2.62 24.69 -6.85
N THR A 95 1.47 24.02 -6.97
CA THR A 95 0.65 23.68 -5.79
C THR A 95 1.36 22.71 -4.85
N VAL A 96 2.04 21.69 -5.40
CA VAL A 96 2.76 20.70 -4.58
C VAL A 96 3.93 21.36 -3.85
N GLU A 97 4.73 22.16 -4.57
CA GLU A 97 5.88 22.88 -4.02
C GLU A 97 5.41 23.89 -2.93
N ASP A 98 4.28 24.53 -3.17
CA ASP A 98 3.71 25.47 -2.20
C ASP A 98 3.21 24.76 -0.95
N LEU A 99 2.53 23.61 -1.10
CA LEU A 99 2.07 22.79 0.03
C LEU A 99 3.22 22.21 0.87
N LEU A 100 4.38 21.99 0.28
CA LEU A 100 5.54 21.46 0.99
C LEU A 100 6.31 22.52 1.80
N LYS A 101 5.96 23.80 1.64
CA LYS A 101 6.58 24.88 2.42
C LYS A 101 6.18 24.78 3.91
N PRO A 102 7.09 25.13 4.83
CA PRO A 102 6.82 25.08 6.27
C PRO A 102 5.59 25.90 6.71
N GLU A 103 5.34 27.05 6.08
CA GLU A 103 4.18 27.90 6.35
C GLU A 103 2.85 27.22 5.99
N ASN A 104 2.85 26.27 5.06
CA ASN A 104 1.67 25.55 4.62
C ASN A 104 1.48 24.19 5.31
N LYS A 105 2.28 23.88 6.33
CA LYS A 105 2.24 22.59 7.05
C LYS A 105 0.83 22.23 7.56
N ALA A 106 0.09 23.19 8.10
CA ALA A 106 -1.27 22.95 8.59
C ALA A 106 -2.23 22.56 7.46
N LYS A 107 -2.14 23.24 6.32
CA LYS A 107 -2.93 22.93 5.12
C LYS A 107 -2.57 21.56 4.55
N LEU A 108 -1.28 21.27 4.47
CA LEU A 108 -0.79 19.94 4.03
C LEU A 108 -1.27 18.83 4.95
N SER A 109 -1.19 19.03 6.27
CA SER A 109 -1.68 18.06 7.25
C SER A 109 -3.19 17.83 7.11
N LYS A 110 -3.98 18.89 6.87
CA LYS A 110 -5.43 18.78 6.62
C LYS A 110 -5.71 17.94 5.37
N ILE A 111 -4.99 18.17 4.26
CA ILE A 111 -5.14 17.40 3.02
C ILE A 111 -4.75 15.94 3.26
N LEU A 112 -3.63 15.67 3.91
CA LEU A 112 -3.17 14.28 4.14
C LEU A 112 -4.11 13.52 5.09
N THR A 113 -4.58 14.13 6.16
CA THR A 113 -5.54 13.52 7.08
C THR A 113 -6.94 13.37 6.46
N TYR A 114 -7.25 14.14 5.43
CA TYR A 114 -8.44 13.95 4.60
C TYR A 114 -8.41 12.65 3.79
N HIS A 115 -7.24 12.13 3.46
CA HIS A 115 -7.05 10.83 2.81
C HIS A 115 -7.00 9.65 3.79
N VAL A 116 -7.12 9.90 5.09
CA VAL A 116 -7.01 8.87 6.13
C VAL A 116 -8.33 8.69 6.86
N VAL A 117 -8.73 7.44 7.04
CA VAL A 117 -9.90 7.05 7.83
C VAL A 117 -9.44 6.16 8.98
N LYS A 118 -9.95 6.39 10.18
CA LYS A 118 -9.56 5.65 11.41
C LYS A 118 -10.35 4.34 11.54
N THR A 119 -10.24 3.51 10.51
CA THR A 119 -10.83 2.16 10.46
C THR A 119 -10.08 1.31 9.44
N ASN A 120 -10.24 0.00 9.50
CA ASN A 120 -9.70 -0.92 8.48
C ASN A 120 -10.84 -1.31 7.52
N ALA A 121 -11.04 -0.51 6.47
CA ALA A 121 -12.08 -0.72 5.47
C ALA A 121 -11.50 -1.34 4.20
N LEU A 122 -11.68 -2.65 4.02
CA LEU A 122 -11.38 -3.32 2.76
C LEU A 122 -12.40 -2.93 1.68
N SER A 123 -12.02 -3.07 0.42
CA SER A 123 -12.88 -2.68 -0.72
C SER A 123 -14.26 -3.35 -0.68
N GLY A 124 -14.34 -4.63 -0.29
CA GLY A 124 -15.62 -5.33 -0.13
C GLY A 124 -16.53 -4.73 0.95
N ALA A 125 -15.94 -4.25 2.06
CA ALA A 125 -16.69 -3.55 3.09
C ALA A 125 -17.21 -2.19 2.60
N ILE A 126 -16.36 -1.44 1.89
CA ILE A 126 -16.75 -0.15 1.28
C ILE A 126 -17.87 -0.37 0.25
N GLN A 127 -17.75 -1.38 -0.62
CA GLN A 127 -18.78 -1.71 -1.62
C GLN A 127 -20.10 -2.11 -0.96
N LYS A 128 -20.05 -2.89 0.13
CA LYS A 128 -21.25 -3.24 0.89
C LYS A 128 -21.92 -1.99 1.48
N MET A 129 -21.18 -1.10 2.12
CA MET A 129 -21.70 0.16 2.66
C MET A 129 -22.32 1.03 1.57
N ILE A 130 -21.67 1.15 0.40
CA ILE A 130 -22.21 1.87 -0.75
C ILE A 130 -23.55 1.28 -1.20
N LYS A 131 -23.66 -0.05 -1.25
CA LYS A 131 -24.90 -0.75 -1.63
C LYS A 131 -26.01 -0.55 -0.60
N ASP A 132 -25.68 -0.72 0.67
CA ASP A 132 -26.62 -0.61 1.78
C ASP A 132 -27.19 0.82 1.89
N ASP A 133 -26.39 1.83 1.56
CA ASP A 133 -26.77 3.26 1.57
C ASP A 133 -27.36 3.75 0.22
N GLY A 134 -27.82 2.84 -0.62
CA GLY A 134 -28.51 3.20 -1.86
C GLY A 134 -27.59 3.72 -2.99
N GLY A 135 -26.33 3.33 -3.00
CA GLY A 135 -25.38 3.61 -4.08
C GLY A 135 -24.32 4.67 -3.77
N LYS A 136 -24.41 5.35 -2.62
CA LYS A 136 -23.41 6.31 -2.14
C LYS A 136 -23.24 6.21 -0.64
N HIS A 137 -22.00 6.09 -0.17
CA HIS A 137 -21.66 6.02 1.25
C HIS A 137 -20.81 7.21 1.67
N THR A 138 -21.15 7.84 2.79
CA THR A 138 -20.37 8.96 3.35
C THR A 138 -19.32 8.45 4.31
N ILE A 139 -18.05 8.74 4.03
CA ILE A 139 -16.90 8.37 4.84
C ILE A 139 -16.42 9.59 5.63
N ASN A 140 -16.34 9.49 6.95
CA ASN A 140 -15.72 10.51 7.79
C ASN A 140 -14.21 10.30 7.86
N THR A 141 -13.45 11.31 7.54
CA THR A 141 -11.98 11.26 7.53
C THR A 141 -11.36 11.77 8.83
N VAL A 142 -10.08 11.51 9.04
CA VAL A 142 -9.34 12.00 10.22
C VAL A 142 -9.29 13.52 10.29
N SER A 143 -9.36 14.22 9.16
CA SER A 143 -9.45 15.69 9.12
C SER A 143 -10.77 16.26 9.65
N GLY A 144 -11.77 15.41 9.89
CA GLY A 144 -13.14 15.82 10.25
C GLY A 144 -14.05 16.15 9.05
N ASN A 145 -13.49 16.18 7.85
CA ASN A 145 -14.21 16.40 6.59
C ASN A 145 -14.73 15.06 6.02
N LYS A 146 -15.60 15.13 5.02
CA LYS A 146 -16.32 13.96 4.48
C LYS A 146 -15.89 13.65 3.05
N LEU A 147 -15.80 12.35 2.74
CA LEU A 147 -15.71 11.83 1.37
C LEU A 147 -16.99 11.08 1.05
N VAL A 148 -17.39 11.08 -0.21
CA VAL A 148 -18.52 10.27 -0.69
C VAL A 148 -17.95 9.16 -1.57
N ALA A 149 -18.12 7.92 -1.14
CA ALA A 149 -17.76 6.72 -1.92
C ALA A 149 -18.95 6.23 -2.73
N TRP A 150 -18.71 5.83 -3.96
CA TRP A 150 -19.70 5.24 -4.86
C TRP A 150 -19.03 4.32 -5.89
N MET A 151 -19.82 3.56 -6.66
CA MET A 151 -19.28 2.64 -7.66
C MET A 151 -19.39 3.22 -9.06
N LYS A 152 -18.28 3.19 -9.81
CA LYS A 152 -18.22 3.52 -11.23
C LYS A 152 -17.43 2.44 -11.97
N ASP A 153 -18.01 1.87 -13.00
CA ASP A 153 -17.35 0.86 -13.86
C ASP A 153 -16.70 -0.27 -13.05
N GLY A 154 -17.38 -0.72 -11.98
CA GLY A 154 -16.90 -1.78 -11.09
C GLY A 154 -15.79 -1.35 -10.11
N LYS A 155 -15.41 -0.07 -10.08
CA LYS A 155 -14.40 0.49 -9.20
C LYS A 155 -15.00 1.40 -8.14
N ILE A 156 -14.38 1.42 -6.96
CA ILE A 156 -14.70 2.40 -5.93
C ILE A 156 -14.19 3.75 -6.39
N THR A 157 -15.08 4.72 -6.36
CA THR A 157 -14.80 6.11 -6.72
C THR A 157 -15.13 6.98 -5.52
N LEU A 158 -14.28 7.95 -5.25
CA LEU A 158 -14.43 8.90 -4.14
C LEU A 158 -14.70 10.29 -4.71
N THR A 159 -15.60 11.01 -4.09
CA THR A 159 -15.86 12.44 -4.39
C THR A 159 -15.53 13.26 -3.15
N ASP A 160 -14.74 14.30 -3.32
CA ASP A 160 -14.40 15.25 -2.27
C ASP A 160 -15.46 16.36 -2.13
N GLU A 161 -15.28 17.23 -1.14
CA GLU A 161 -16.21 18.34 -0.86
C GLU A 161 -16.21 19.45 -1.93
N ASN A 162 -15.21 19.48 -2.80
CA ASN A 162 -15.12 20.42 -3.92
C ASN A 162 -15.66 19.85 -5.23
N GLY A 163 -16.10 18.56 -5.22
CA GLY A 163 -16.56 17.85 -6.41
C GLY A 163 -15.42 17.16 -7.17
N GLY A 164 -14.20 17.16 -6.64
CA GLY A 164 -13.08 16.39 -7.17
C GLY A 164 -13.34 14.89 -7.05
N ILE A 165 -12.93 14.13 -8.07
CA ILE A 165 -13.19 12.68 -8.16
C ILE A 165 -11.86 11.94 -8.20
N ALA A 166 -11.73 10.90 -7.36
CA ALA A 166 -10.61 9.98 -7.37
C ALA A 166 -11.12 8.54 -7.48
N THR A 167 -10.48 7.74 -8.35
CA THR A 167 -10.82 6.33 -8.54
C THR A 167 -9.77 5.45 -7.88
N VAL A 168 -10.20 4.41 -7.18
CA VAL A 168 -9.31 3.39 -6.62
C VAL A 168 -8.78 2.52 -7.76
N THR A 169 -7.47 2.56 -7.96
CA THR A 169 -6.76 1.80 -9.01
C THR A 169 -6.22 0.47 -8.49
N ILE A 170 -5.69 0.45 -7.26
CA ILE A 170 -5.25 -0.75 -6.55
C ILE A 170 -5.91 -0.74 -5.17
N ALA A 171 -6.64 -1.79 -4.86
CA ALA A 171 -7.37 -1.92 -3.60
C ALA A 171 -6.74 -2.97 -2.68
N ASN A 172 -7.04 -2.89 -1.40
CA ASN A 172 -6.72 -3.92 -0.40
C ASN A 172 -5.22 -4.21 -0.21
N VAL A 173 -4.38 -3.20 -0.36
CA VAL A 173 -2.95 -3.32 -0.01
C VAL A 173 -2.84 -3.34 1.52
N ARG A 174 -2.80 -4.54 2.09
CA ARG A 174 -2.82 -4.76 3.55
C ARG A 174 -1.48 -4.41 4.17
N GLN A 175 -1.54 -3.81 5.35
CA GLN A 175 -0.41 -3.40 6.17
C GLN A 175 -0.62 -3.88 7.60
N SER A 176 0.42 -3.91 8.42
CA SER A 176 0.31 -4.33 9.83
C SER A 176 -0.61 -3.41 10.65
N ASN A 177 -0.72 -2.14 10.29
CA ASN A 177 -1.54 -1.14 10.98
C ASN A 177 -2.72 -0.61 10.15
N GLY A 178 -3.06 -1.25 9.01
CA GLY A 178 -4.21 -0.84 8.23
C GLY A 178 -4.23 -1.34 6.80
N VAL A 179 -4.87 -0.60 5.92
CA VAL A 179 -4.99 -0.90 4.49
C VAL A 179 -4.77 0.35 3.65
N ILE A 180 -4.11 0.20 2.52
CA ILE A 180 -3.94 1.25 1.51
C ILE A 180 -4.83 0.93 0.31
N HIS A 181 -5.51 1.95 -0.18
CA HIS A 181 -6.16 1.98 -1.50
C HIS A 181 -5.48 3.05 -2.34
N VAL A 182 -4.83 2.66 -3.43
CA VAL A 182 -4.17 3.59 -4.34
C VAL A 182 -5.22 4.31 -5.18
N VAL A 183 -5.11 5.64 -5.27
CA VAL A 183 -6.03 6.49 -6.03
C VAL A 183 -5.30 7.31 -7.09
N ASP A 184 -6.02 7.64 -8.17
CA ASP A 184 -5.51 8.32 -9.34
C ASP A 184 -5.54 9.86 -9.24
N HIS A 185 -6.22 10.43 -8.23
CA HIS A 185 -6.33 11.87 -8.00
C HIS A 185 -6.17 12.22 -6.52
N VAL A 186 -5.69 13.44 -6.25
CA VAL A 186 -5.63 14.00 -4.90
C VAL A 186 -6.99 14.59 -4.55
N LEU A 187 -7.50 14.23 -3.37
CA LEU A 187 -8.76 14.73 -2.83
C LEU A 187 -8.49 15.97 -1.97
N LEU A 188 -9.28 16.99 -2.14
CA LEU A 188 -9.08 18.28 -1.47
C LEU A 188 -10.26 18.60 -0.54
N PRO A 189 -10.02 18.80 0.78
CA PRO A 189 -11.05 19.27 1.69
C PRO A 189 -11.37 20.75 1.43
N ARG A 190 -12.55 21.17 1.84
CA ARG A 190 -12.90 22.59 1.91
C ARG A 190 -12.20 23.31 3.05
#